data_0d588404a95f114d86e8618566044e05
#
_entry.id   0d588404a95f114d86e8618566044e05
#
_cell.length_a   1.000
_cell.length_b   1.000
_cell.length_c   1.000
_cell.angle_alpha   90.00
_cell.angle_beta   90.00
_cell.angle_gamma   90.00
#
_symmetry.space_group_name_H-M   'P 1'
#
loop_
_entity.id
_entity.type
_entity.pdbx_description
1 polymer ?
#
loop_
_entity_poly.entity_id
_entity_poly.type
_entity_poly.pdbx_seq_one_letter_code
_entity_poly.pdbx_strand_id
1 'polypeptide(L)' 'MRILIGGAGEVGRGLAEVLLKEGKVVVLIDNDPEVVREAQSINALVVQ' A
#
# COMPACT_ATOMS: atom_id res chain seq x y z
N MET A 1 -1.92 -15.06 -0.78
CA MET A 1 -0.54 -14.55 -0.92
C MET A 1 -0.43 -13.18 -0.29
N ARG A 2 0.63 -12.96 0.46
CA ARG A 2 0.88 -11.67 1.10
C ARG A 2 2.00 -10.96 0.34
N ILE A 3 1.78 -9.70 -0.02
CA ILE A 3 2.72 -8.93 -0.82
C ILE A 3 3.12 -7.68 -0.03
N LEU A 4 4.43 -7.48 0.06
CA LEU A 4 5.00 -6.30 0.70
C LEU A 4 5.47 -5.33 -0.37
N ILE A 5 5.05 -4.07 -0.25
CA ILE A 5 5.47 -3.02 -1.17
C ILE A 5 6.22 -1.96 -0.38
N GLY A 6 7.48 -1.78 -0.70
CA GLY A 6 8.28 -0.71 -0.11
C GLY A 6 8.07 0.57 -0.88
N GLY A 7 7.42 1.54 -0.24
CA GLY A 7 7.06 2.79 -0.88
C GLY A 7 5.58 2.88 -1.15
N ALA A 8 4.89 3.73 -0.40
CA ALA A 8 3.44 3.90 -0.49
C ALA A 8 3.05 5.18 -1.24
N GLY A 9 3.94 5.65 -2.12
CA GLY A 9 3.65 6.79 -2.98
C GLY A 9 2.68 6.42 -4.08
N GLU A 10 2.57 7.28 -5.08
CA GLU A 10 1.56 7.12 -6.13
C GLU A 10 1.69 5.79 -6.86
N VAL A 11 2.92 5.40 -7.21
CA VAL A 11 3.16 4.14 -7.92
C VAL A 11 2.84 2.95 -7.03
N GLY A 12 3.30 2.97 -5.77
CA GLY A 12 3.05 1.89 -4.83
C GLY A 12 1.57 1.71 -4.55
N ARG A 13 0.83 2.81 -4.40
CA ARG A 13 -0.61 2.74 -4.17
C ARG A 13 -1.34 2.19 -5.39
N GLY A 14 -0.94 2.60 -6.58
CA GLY A 14 -1.53 2.08 -7.81
C GLY A 14 -1.34 0.57 -7.95
N LEU A 15 -0.13 0.11 -7.67
CA LEU A 15 0.16 -1.32 -7.70
C LEU A 15 -0.66 -2.06 -6.64
N ALA A 16 -0.76 -1.49 -5.44
CA ALA A 16 -1.53 -2.10 -4.36
C ALA A 16 -3.00 -2.25 -4.75
N GLU A 17 -3.58 -1.24 -5.39
CA GLU A 17 -4.97 -1.31 -5.82
C GLU A 17 -5.21 -2.44 -6.81
N VAL A 18 -4.29 -2.62 -7.76
CA VAL A 18 -4.39 -3.72 -8.73
C VAL A 18 -4.34 -5.07 -8.01
N LEU A 19 -3.39 -5.23 -7.10
CA LEU A 19 -3.21 -6.49 -6.38
C LEU A 19 -4.38 -6.80 -5.46
N LEU A 20 -4.95 -5.78 -4.83
CA LEU A 20 -6.13 -5.97 -3.98
C LEU A 20 -7.33 -6.45 -4.80
N LYS A 21 -7.48 -5.96 -6.00
CA LYS A 21 -8.55 -6.42 -6.90
C LYS A 21 -8.38 -7.88 -7.28
N GLU A 22 -7.14 -8.37 -7.24
CA GLU A 22 -6.84 -9.78 -7.51
C GLU A 22 -6.98 -10.67 -6.28
N GLY A 23 -7.41 -10.10 -5.16
CA GLY A 23 -7.61 -10.86 -3.94
C GLY A 23 -6.35 -11.09 -3.13
N LYS A 24 -5.28 -10.35 -3.39
CA LYS A 24 -4.05 -10.47 -2.62
C LYS A 24 -4.13 -9.67 -1.32
N VAL A 25 -3.35 -10.08 -0.34
CA VAL A 25 -3.16 -9.30 0.89
C VAL A 25 -1.95 -8.40 0.68
N VAL A 26 -2.13 -7.10 0.80
CA VAL A 26 -1.09 -6.12 0.48
C VAL A 26 -0.71 -5.35 1.74
N VAL A 27 0.60 -5.22 1.97
CA VAL A 27 1.16 -4.41 3.04
C VAL A 27 2.02 -3.33 2.40
N LEU A 28 1.69 -2.07 2.67
CA LEU A 28 2.47 -0.93 2.21
C LEU A 28 3.36 -0.42 3.33
N ILE A 29 4.60 -0.15 3.04
CA ILE A 29 5.58 0.33 4.02
C ILE A 29 6.21 1.62 3.49
N ASP A 30 6.16 2.68 4.28
CA ASP A 30 6.80 3.93 3.94
C ASP A 30 7.14 4.69 5.24
N ASN A 31 8.27 5.39 5.25
CA ASN A 31 8.67 6.14 6.44
C ASN A 31 8.25 7.62 6.39
N ASP A 32 7.56 8.03 5.33
CA ASP A 32 7.04 9.39 5.22
C ASP A 32 5.61 9.43 5.78
N PRO A 33 5.36 10.13 6.89
CA PRO A 33 4.03 10.12 7.50
C PRO A 33 2.93 10.72 6.60
N GLU A 34 3.27 11.63 5.71
CA GLU A 34 2.31 12.17 4.75
C GLU A 34 1.86 11.11 3.77
N VAL A 35 2.81 10.36 3.24
CA VAL A 35 2.53 9.28 2.29
C VAL A 35 1.72 8.18 2.98
N VAL A 36 2.07 7.83 4.21
CA VAL A 36 1.33 6.84 4.99
C VAL A 36 -0.12 7.27 5.18
N ARG A 37 -0.33 8.55 5.50
CA ARG A 37 -1.68 9.07 5.71
C ARG A 37 -2.50 9.00 4.42
N GLU A 38 -1.92 9.38 3.30
CA GLU A 38 -2.61 9.32 2.01
C GLU A 38 -2.97 7.89 1.62
N ALA A 39 -2.10 6.94 1.96
CA ALA A 39 -2.32 5.54 1.62
C ALA A 39 -3.40 4.86 2.47
N GLN A 40 -3.83 5.50 3.56
CA GLN A 40 -4.87 4.93 4.41
C GLN A 40 -6.21 4.79 3.70
N SER A 41 -6.40 5.47 2.59
CA SER A 41 -7.67 5.42 1.85
C SER A 41 -7.86 4.10 1.09
N ILE A 42 -6.81 3.30 0.91
CA ILE A 42 -6.95 2.02 0.24
C ILE A 42 -7.04 0.89 1.27
N ASN A 43 -7.55 -0.25 0.84
CA ASN A 43 -7.82 -1.37 1.73
C ASN A 43 -6.59 -2.27 1.89
N ALA A 44 -5.48 -1.68 2.27
CA ALA A 44 -4.24 -2.38 2.54
C ALA A 44 -3.76 -2.04 3.95
N LEU A 45 -2.91 -2.88 4.51
CA LEU A 45 -2.25 -2.55 5.77
C LEU A 45 -1.09 -1.60 5.45
N VAL A 46 -1.09 -0.43 6.08
CA VAL A 46 -0.06 0.57 5.85
C VAL A 46 0.77 0.72 7.12
N VAL A 47 2.09 0.57 6.98
CA VAL A 47 3.04 0.61 8.10
C VAL A 47 4.07 1.71 7.84
N GLN A 48 4.30 2.51 8.84
CA GLN A 48 5.30 3.56 8.78
C GLN A 48 6.66 3.06 9.26
#